data_42dc57ce4bfd4835551ad91feb212aab
#
_entry.id   42dc57ce4bfd4835551ad91feb212aab
#
_cell.length_a   1.000
_cell.length_b   1.000
_cell.length_c   1.000
_cell.angle_alpha   90.00
_cell.angle_beta   90.00
_cell.angle_gamma   90.00
#
_symmetry.space_group_name_H-M   'P 1'
#
loop_
_entity.id
_entity.type
_entity.pdbx_description
1 polymer ?
#
loop_
_entity_poly.entity_id
_entity_poly.type
_entity_poly.pdbx_seq_one_letter_code
_entity_poly.pdbx_strand_id
1 'polypeptide(L)'
;MERNNHLLLEIRELPQTEAVAFIRSYHYSKVLPRLIKYYLGFYADEQLLGVVTLGWGTQPLQTIKKIFPKHDLVTASYLEIGKMCFLPSENHNGYFGSLALSTLAKWLRENTGCLFLYTLADGIMGKCGYVYQAANFRYLGCFTTSVYRCMATGEKIHPRSAGQLLKENAALEGVQKKCW
;
A
#
# COMPACT_ATOMS: atom_id res chain seq x y z
N MET A 1 -25.30 -3.50 -28.79
CA MET A 1 -23.98 -2.84 -28.78
C MET A 1 -23.89 -2.12 -27.46
N GLU A 2 -23.39 -2.80 -26.42
CA GLU A 2 -23.08 -2.17 -25.15
C GLU A 2 -21.87 -1.27 -25.35
N ARG A 3 -22.03 0.01 -25.05
CA ARG A 3 -20.90 0.94 -25.04
C ARG A 3 -19.95 0.45 -23.95
N ASN A 4 -18.75 0.04 -24.34
CA ASN A 4 -17.62 -0.08 -23.42
C ASN A 4 -17.40 1.31 -22.81
N ASN A 5 -18.06 1.58 -21.71
CA ASN A 5 -17.77 2.74 -20.89
C ASN A 5 -16.41 2.47 -20.25
N HIS A 6 -15.32 2.87 -20.92
CA HIS A 6 -14.01 2.86 -20.31
C HIS A 6 -14.07 3.78 -19.10
N LEU A 7 -14.08 3.21 -17.91
CA LEU A 7 -14.00 3.96 -16.66
C LEU A 7 -12.75 4.82 -16.70
N LEU A 8 -12.93 6.13 -16.75
CA LEU A 8 -11.82 7.09 -16.71
C LEU A 8 -11.55 7.40 -15.23
N LEU A 9 -10.38 6.97 -14.75
CA LEU A 9 -9.92 7.31 -13.41
C LEU A 9 -9.02 8.53 -13.43
N GLU A 10 -9.29 9.44 -12.51
CA GLU A 10 -8.43 10.57 -12.19
C GLU A 10 -7.79 10.41 -10.82
N ILE A 11 -6.59 10.98 -10.66
CA ILE A 11 -5.92 11.06 -9.36
C ILE A 11 -5.89 12.51 -8.91
N ARG A 12 -6.29 12.71 -7.66
CA ARG A 12 -6.21 14.01 -6.98
C ARG A 12 -5.57 13.84 -5.60
N GLU A 13 -4.81 14.83 -5.17
CA GLU A 13 -4.33 14.86 -3.79
C GLU A 13 -5.50 15.05 -2.83
N LEU A 14 -5.43 14.32 -1.72
CA LEU A 14 -6.44 14.35 -0.66
C LEU A 14 -5.89 14.97 0.62
N PRO A 15 -6.69 15.70 1.38
CA PRO A 15 -6.38 15.99 2.78
C PRO A 15 -6.11 14.70 3.55
N GLN A 16 -5.08 14.73 4.39
CA GLN A 16 -4.73 13.57 5.23
C GLN A 16 -5.93 13.03 6.01
N THR A 17 -6.76 13.91 6.56
CA THR A 17 -7.94 13.54 7.35
C THR A 17 -8.93 12.68 6.56
N GLU A 18 -9.21 13.05 5.31
CA GLU A 18 -10.11 12.31 4.43
C GLU A 18 -9.52 10.96 4.02
N ALA A 19 -8.25 10.95 3.60
CA ALA A 19 -7.56 9.72 3.24
C ALA A 19 -7.51 8.73 4.41
N VAL A 20 -7.22 9.21 5.62
CA VAL A 20 -7.19 8.38 6.84
C VAL A 20 -8.57 7.84 7.18
N ALA A 21 -9.61 8.65 7.07
CA ALA A 21 -11.00 8.22 7.30
C ALA A 21 -11.38 7.09 6.33
N PHE A 22 -11.08 7.26 5.04
CA PHE A 22 -11.33 6.24 4.02
C PHE A 22 -10.57 4.94 4.30
N ILE A 23 -9.26 5.02 4.60
CA ILE A 23 -8.43 3.84 4.91
C ILE A 23 -8.97 3.12 6.15
N ARG A 24 -9.37 3.85 7.19
CA ARG A 24 -9.95 3.25 8.40
C ARG A 24 -11.28 2.55 8.14
N SER A 25 -12.07 3.02 7.19
CA SER A 25 -13.33 2.39 6.83
C SER A 25 -13.16 1.14 5.98
N TYR A 26 -12.25 1.17 5.00
CA TYR A 26 -12.23 0.16 3.95
C TYR A 26 -10.97 -0.71 3.89
N HIS A 27 -9.87 -0.32 4.52
CA HIS A 27 -8.64 -1.14 4.49
C HIS A 27 -8.64 -2.15 5.64
N TYR A 28 -8.25 -3.41 5.36
CA TYR A 28 -8.15 -4.48 6.36
C TYR A 28 -7.16 -4.18 7.51
N SER A 29 -6.15 -3.36 7.28
CA SER A 29 -5.17 -2.92 8.29
C SER A 29 -5.27 -1.42 8.49
N LYS A 30 -5.69 -1.00 9.69
CA LYS A 30 -5.96 0.40 10.05
C LYS A 30 -4.69 1.20 10.37
N VAL A 31 -3.56 0.52 10.59
CA VAL A 31 -2.28 1.16 10.95
C VAL A 31 -1.64 1.78 9.71
N LEU A 32 -1.32 3.06 9.80
CA LEU A 32 -0.69 3.81 8.72
C LEU A 32 0.84 3.72 8.77
N PRO A 33 1.52 3.79 7.61
CA PRO A 33 2.96 4.01 7.55
C PRO A 33 3.33 5.34 8.22
N ARG A 34 4.56 5.46 8.73
CA ARG A 34 5.03 6.67 9.39
C ARG A 34 5.44 7.78 8.41
N LEU A 35 6.02 7.40 7.28
CA LEU A 35 6.61 8.31 6.31
C LEU A 35 5.74 8.36 5.06
N ILE A 36 4.61 9.03 5.15
CA ILE A 36 3.72 9.28 4.01
C ILE A 36 4.03 10.66 3.45
N LYS A 37 4.25 10.72 2.14
CA LYS A 37 4.47 11.96 1.40
C LYS A 37 3.21 12.42 0.67
N TYR A 38 2.48 11.47 0.06
CA TYR A 38 1.27 11.76 -0.71
C TYR A 38 0.10 10.93 -0.20
N TYR A 39 -1.04 11.58 -0.10
CA TYR A 39 -2.36 10.97 0.07
C TYR A 39 -3.12 11.25 -1.23
N LEU A 40 -3.42 10.20 -1.99
CA LEU A 40 -4.03 10.33 -3.31
C LEU A 40 -5.35 9.58 -3.37
N GLY A 41 -6.37 10.22 -3.96
CA GLY A 41 -7.66 9.63 -4.23
C GLY A 41 -7.81 9.24 -5.69
N PHE A 42 -8.44 8.12 -5.95
CA PHE A 42 -8.90 7.70 -7.27
C PHE A 42 -10.35 8.11 -7.45
N TYR A 43 -10.62 8.92 -8.46
CA TYR A 43 -11.94 9.46 -8.74
C TYR A 43 -12.45 9.00 -10.10
N ALA A 44 -13.76 8.75 -10.17
CA ALA A 44 -14.51 8.69 -11.41
C ALA A 44 -15.77 9.53 -11.24
N ASP A 45 -16.06 10.40 -12.19
CA ASP A 45 -17.24 11.29 -12.17
C ASP A 45 -17.44 11.99 -10.79
N GLU A 46 -16.38 12.59 -10.24
CA GLU A 46 -16.34 13.26 -8.93
C GLU A 46 -16.50 12.32 -7.72
N GLN A 47 -16.74 11.03 -7.91
CA GLN A 47 -16.85 10.09 -6.83
C GLN A 47 -15.47 9.54 -6.43
N LEU A 48 -15.14 9.57 -5.14
CA LEU A 48 -13.95 8.93 -4.58
C LEU A 48 -14.17 7.41 -4.50
N LEU A 49 -13.45 6.67 -5.32
CA LEU A 49 -13.55 5.20 -5.41
C LEU A 49 -12.45 4.47 -4.65
N GLY A 50 -11.34 5.12 -4.37
CA GLY A 50 -10.23 4.50 -3.66
C GLY A 50 -9.19 5.49 -3.20
N VAL A 51 -8.30 5.02 -2.34
CA VAL A 51 -7.20 5.82 -1.78
C VAL A 51 -5.91 5.04 -1.84
N VAL A 52 -4.82 5.74 -2.18
CA VAL A 52 -3.46 5.22 -2.06
C VAL A 52 -2.58 6.20 -1.28
N THR A 53 -1.71 5.66 -0.43
CA THR A 53 -0.68 6.45 0.25
C THR A 53 0.69 6.10 -0.32
N LEU A 54 1.49 7.11 -0.61
CA LEU A 54 2.85 6.97 -1.10
C LEU A 54 3.83 7.61 -0.12
N GLY A 55 4.94 6.94 0.11
CA GLY A 55 5.96 7.45 1.01
C GLY A 55 7.16 6.53 1.06
N TRP A 56 7.65 6.25 2.25
CA TRP A 56 8.82 5.39 2.43
C TRP A 56 8.63 4.43 3.59
N GLY A 57 9.25 3.25 3.48
CA GLY A 57 9.41 2.33 4.59
C GLY A 57 10.36 2.88 5.67
N THR A 58 10.57 2.09 6.70
CA THR A 58 11.40 2.51 7.87
C THR A 58 12.89 2.67 7.57
N GLN A 59 13.37 2.07 6.49
CA GLN A 59 14.80 2.04 6.11
C GLN A 59 14.97 2.26 4.60
N PRO A 60 14.63 3.46 4.09
CA PRO A 60 14.57 3.71 2.65
C PRO A 60 15.89 3.48 1.91
N LEU A 61 17.01 3.93 2.46
CA LEU A 61 18.32 3.72 1.84
C LEU A 61 18.73 2.25 1.77
N GLN A 62 18.38 1.46 2.78
CA GLN A 62 18.65 0.02 2.76
C GLN A 62 17.76 -0.69 1.73
N THR A 63 16.50 -0.25 1.58
CA THR A 63 15.60 -0.75 0.54
C THR A 63 16.19 -0.53 -0.84
N ILE A 64 16.65 0.70 -1.13
CA ILE A 64 17.29 1.03 -2.41
C ILE A 64 18.52 0.15 -2.67
N LYS A 65 19.44 0.07 -1.71
CA LYS A 65 20.66 -0.72 -1.83
C LYS A 65 20.39 -2.21 -2.04
N LYS A 66 19.31 -2.72 -1.46
CA LYS A 66 18.91 -4.12 -1.65
C LYS A 66 18.32 -4.38 -3.03
N ILE A 67 17.54 -3.44 -3.57
CA ILE A 67 16.90 -3.58 -4.88
C ILE A 67 17.88 -3.26 -6.03
N PHE A 68 18.67 -2.20 -5.85
CA PHE A 68 19.61 -1.68 -6.85
C PHE A 68 21.03 -1.52 -6.28
N PRO A 69 21.72 -2.62 -5.94
CA PRO A 69 23.01 -2.55 -5.21
C PRO A 69 24.13 -1.90 -6.01
N LYS A 70 24.00 -1.82 -7.34
CA LYS A 70 25.03 -1.25 -8.24
C LYS A 70 24.70 0.18 -8.71
N HIS A 71 23.63 0.79 -8.19
CA HIS A 71 23.17 2.11 -8.60
C HIS A 71 23.24 3.09 -7.42
N ASP A 72 23.75 4.27 -7.69
CA ASP A 72 23.78 5.36 -6.71
C ASP A 72 22.45 6.12 -6.72
N LEU A 73 21.43 5.49 -6.15
CA LEU A 73 20.09 6.05 -6.02
C LEU A 73 19.86 6.61 -4.62
N VAL A 74 19.15 7.73 -4.57
CA VAL A 74 18.78 8.40 -3.32
C VAL A 74 17.32 8.10 -2.94
N THR A 75 16.93 8.42 -1.72
CA THR A 75 15.56 8.20 -1.23
C THR A 75 14.50 8.84 -2.12
N ALA A 76 14.80 10.01 -2.71
CA ALA A 76 13.88 10.66 -3.65
C ALA A 76 13.65 9.89 -4.96
N SER A 77 14.51 8.92 -5.28
CA SER A 77 14.39 8.11 -6.51
C SER A 77 13.21 7.15 -6.50
N TYR A 78 12.60 6.88 -5.35
CA TYR A 78 11.49 5.93 -5.27
C TYR A 78 10.40 6.36 -4.29
N LEU A 79 9.24 5.76 -4.48
CA LEU A 79 8.15 5.81 -3.51
C LEU A 79 7.64 4.40 -3.22
N GLU A 80 7.15 4.20 -2.02
CA GLU A 80 6.53 2.95 -1.58
C GLU A 80 5.02 3.13 -1.45
N ILE A 81 4.25 2.20 -2.04
CA ILE A 81 2.82 2.12 -1.78
C ILE A 81 2.64 1.57 -0.38
N GLY A 82 2.26 2.44 0.54
CA GLY A 82 2.06 2.07 1.94
C GLY A 82 0.69 1.46 2.21
N LYS A 83 -0.35 2.07 1.66
CA LYS A 83 -1.74 1.61 1.70
C LYS A 83 -2.39 1.85 0.35
N MET A 84 -3.21 0.89 -0.08
CA MET A 84 -4.09 1.03 -1.23
C MET A 84 -5.37 0.27 -0.92
N CYS A 85 -6.50 0.95 -1.00
CA CYS A 85 -7.82 0.36 -0.82
C CYS A 85 -8.86 1.07 -1.66
N PHE A 86 -9.92 0.35 -1.97
CA PHE A 86 -11.01 0.79 -2.81
C PHE A 86 -12.34 0.57 -2.11
N LEU A 87 -13.40 1.21 -2.60
CA LEU A 87 -14.76 0.88 -2.17
C LEU A 87 -15.05 -0.61 -2.40
N PRO A 88 -15.91 -1.24 -1.57
CA PRO A 88 -16.24 -2.65 -1.75
C PRO A 88 -16.80 -3.00 -3.12
N SER A 89 -17.56 -2.09 -3.75
CA SER A 89 -18.06 -2.23 -5.12
C SER A 89 -16.94 -2.45 -6.14
N GLU A 90 -15.82 -1.76 -5.98
CA GLU A 90 -14.69 -1.82 -6.89
C GLU A 90 -13.77 -3.02 -6.63
N ASN A 91 -13.77 -3.55 -5.41
CA ASN A 91 -12.95 -4.72 -5.05
C ASN A 91 -13.34 -6.00 -5.80
N HIS A 92 -14.58 -6.09 -6.29
CA HIS A 92 -15.08 -7.23 -7.07
C HIS A 92 -14.78 -7.10 -8.57
N ASN A 93 -14.35 -5.92 -9.02
CA ASN A 93 -13.94 -5.68 -10.38
C ASN A 93 -12.45 -6.02 -10.53
N GLY A 94 -12.13 -7.22 -11.05
CA GLY A 94 -10.73 -7.68 -11.18
C GLY A 94 -9.84 -6.80 -12.06
N TYR A 95 -10.42 -5.90 -12.85
CA TYR A 95 -9.70 -4.94 -13.68
C TYR A 95 -9.38 -3.63 -12.95
N PHE A 96 -10.18 -3.23 -11.95
CA PHE A 96 -10.07 -1.92 -11.31
C PHE A 96 -8.70 -1.66 -10.67
N GLY A 97 -8.16 -2.64 -9.97
CA GLY A 97 -6.85 -2.51 -9.31
C GLY A 97 -5.70 -2.25 -10.28
N SER A 98 -5.67 -2.92 -11.44
CA SER A 98 -4.65 -2.69 -12.46
C SER A 98 -4.84 -1.34 -13.17
N LEU A 99 -6.08 -0.92 -13.41
CA LEU A 99 -6.40 0.41 -13.93
C LEU A 99 -5.92 1.51 -12.95
N ALA A 100 -6.23 1.38 -11.66
CA ALA A 100 -5.78 2.32 -10.64
C ALA A 100 -4.25 2.44 -10.58
N LEU A 101 -3.53 1.31 -10.66
CA LEU A 101 -2.07 1.32 -10.66
C LEU A 101 -1.48 1.92 -11.95
N SER A 102 -2.09 1.71 -13.11
CA SER A 102 -1.65 2.33 -14.37
C SER A 102 -1.88 3.85 -14.35
N THR A 103 -3.02 4.29 -13.82
CA THR A 103 -3.33 5.72 -13.61
C THR A 103 -2.35 6.35 -12.61
N LEU A 104 -2.02 5.64 -11.53
CA LEU A 104 -1.01 6.06 -10.56
C LEU A 104 0.38 6.22 -11.20
N ALA A 105 0.78 5.27 -12.02
CA ALA A 105 2.05 5.34 -12.72
C ALA A 105 2.14 6.54 -13.69
N LYS A 106 1.03 6.89 -14.34
CA LYS A 106 0.94 8.10 -15.17
C LYS A 106 1.07 9.36 -14.31
N TRP A 107 0.28 9.47 -13.25
CA TRP A 107 0.33 10.60 -12.32
C TRP A 107 1.75 10.83 -11.75
N LEU A 108 2.43 9.76 -11.35
CA LEU A 108 3.79 9.84 -10.83
C LEU A 108 4.80 10.40 -11.84
N ARG A 109 4.72 9.98 -13.09
CA ARG A 109 5.59 10.51 -14.17
C ARG A 109 5.37 12.00 -14.43
N GLU A 110 4.14 12.46 -14.27
CA GLU A 110 3.76 13.85 -14.54
C GLU A 110 4.04 14.78 -13.35
N ASN A 111 4.00 14.27 -12.11
CA ASN A 111 4.00 15.10 -10.90
C ASN A 111 5.22 14.87 -9.99
N THR A 112 6.08 13.89 -10.29
CA THR A 112 7.22 13.57 -9.42
C THR A 112 8.47 13.20 -10.21
N GLY A 113 9.63 13.26 -9.54
CA GLY A 113 10.89 12.70 -10.06
C GLY A 113 11.11 11.22 -9.69
N CYS A 114 10.04 10.49 -9.30
CA CYS A 114 10.11 9.11 -8.89
C CYS A 114 10.50 8.20 -10.08
N LEU A 115 11.55 7.42 -9.93
CA LEU A 115 12.03 6.50 -10.96
C LEU A 115 11.35 5.13 -10.88
N PHE A 116 10.95 4.69 -9.68
CA PHE A 116 10.26 3.43 -9.48
C PHE A 116 9.34 3.42 -8.26
N LEU A 117 8.30 2.61 -8.35
CA LEU A 117 7.42 2.29 -7.23
C LEU A 117 7.84 0.96 -6.60
N TYR A 118 7.80 0.92 -5.28
CA TYR A 118 7.98 -0.29 -4.49
C TYR A 118 6.74 -0.60 -3.68
N THR A 119 6.46 -1.87 -3.43
CA THR A 119 5.34 -2.30 -2.59
C THR A 119 5.59 -3.68 -1.99
N LEU A 120 4.85 -3.99 -0.95
CA LEU A 120 4.85 -5.30 -0.30
C LEU A 120 3.42 -5.84 -0.22
N ALA A 121 3.19 -7.03 -0.75
CA ALA A 121 1.94 -7.74 -0.53
C ALA A 121 1.96 -8.47 0.82
N ASP A 122 0.81 -8.49 1.50
CA ASP A 122 0.69 -9.04 2.85
C ASP A 122 0.29 -10.52 2.84
N GLY A 123 1.28 -11.38 3.01
CA GLY A 123 1.08 -12.83 3.00
C GLY A 123 0.23 -13.37 4.15
N ILE A 124 0.09 -12.67 5.29
CA ILE A 124 -0.83 -13.09 6.36
C ILE A 124 -2.28 -13.09 5.89
N MET A 125 -2.60 -12.14 5.00
CA MET A 125 -3.94 -12.04 4.39
C MET A 125 -4.10 -12.91 3.13
N GLY A 126 -3.19 -13.86 2.90
CA GLY A 126 -3.18 -14.69 1.70
C GLY A 126 -2.90 -13.93 0.41
N LYS A 127 -2.42 -12.68 0.51
CA LYS A 127 -2.20 -11.81 -0.65
C LYS A 127 -0.80 -12.04 -1.19
N CYS A 128 -0.69 -12.51 -2.42
CA CYS A 128 0.58 -12.71 -3.13
C CYS A 128 0.89 -11.63 -4.17
N GLY A 129 0.13 -10.53 -4.18
CA GLY A 129 0.40 -9.37 -5.04
C GLY A 129 -0.13 -9.50 -6.46
N TYR A 130 -1.17 -10.27 -6.74
CA TYR A 130 -1.76 -10.41 -8.08
C TYR A 130 -2.08 -9.07 -8.75
N VAL A 131 -2.62 -8.11 -8.02
CA VAL A 131 -2.95 -6.78 -8.55
C VAL A 131 -1.71 -6.05 -9.08
N TYR A 132 -0.59 -6.19 -8.39
CA TYR A 132 0.68 -5.60 -8.81
C TYR A 132 1.25 -6.32 -10.03
N GLN A 133 1.18 -7.65 -10.06
CA GLN A 133 1.60 -8.44 -11.23
C GLN A 133 0.75 -8.09 -12.46
N ALA A 134 -0.56 -7.95 -12.32
CA ALA A 134 -1.46 -7.51 -13.39
C ALA A 134 -1.16 -6.10 -13.90
N ALA A 135 -0.52 -5.26 -13.07
CA ALA A 135 -0.06 -3.92 -13.44
C ALA A 135 1.44 -3.87 -13.83
N ASN A 136 2.01 -5.00 -14.24
CA ASN A 136 3.40 -5.13 -14.69
C ASN A 136 4.47 -4.79 -13.64
N PHE A 137 4.15 -4.92 -12.35
CA PHE A 137 5.19 -4.84 -11.32
C PHE A 137 6.10 -6.08 -11.40
N ARG A 138 7.40 -5.82 -11.32
CA ARG A 138 8.40 -6.89 -11.28
C ARG A 138 8.44 -7.51 -9.89
N TYR A 139 8.26 -8.82 -9.81
CA TYR A 139 8.45 -9.56 -8.58
C TYR A 139 9.94 -9.66 -8.21
N LEU A 140 10.30 -9.23 -7.02
CA LEU A 140 11.68 -9.19 -6.53
C LEU A 140 11.97 -10.31 -5.51
N GLY A 141 11.00 -11.13 -5.18
CA GLY A 141 11.13 -12.18 -4.19
C GLY A 141 10.28 -11.95 -2.95
N CYS A 142 10.47 -12.77 -1.94
CA CYS A 142 9.77 -12.66 -0.68
C CYS A 142 10.73 -12.75 0.50
N PHE A 143 10.28 -12.27 1.64
CA PHE A 143 10.97 -12.45 2.92
C PHE A 143 9.97 -12.71 4.03
N THR A 144 10.43 -13.31 5.11
CA THR A 144 9.62 -13.55 6.29
C THR A 144 9.99 -12.57 7.39
N THR A 145 9.01 -12.03 8.06
CA THR A 145 9.18 -11.18 9.24
C THR A 145 8.22 -11.62 10.33
N SER A 146 8.56 -11.34 11.58
CA SER A 146 7.69 -11.61 12.72
C SER A 146 6.82 -10.39 13.00
N VAL A 147 5.56 -10.64 13.29
CA VAL A 147 4.61 -9.65 13.79
C VAL A 147 3.83 -10.25 14.95
N TYR A 148 3.16 -9.43 15.73
CA TYR A 148 2.22 -9.90 16.73
C TYR A 148 0.79 -9.71 16.25
N ARG A 149 -0.11 -10.54 16.75
CA ARG A 149 -1.55 -10.41 16.57
C ARG A 149 -2.19 -10.21 17.95
N CYS A 150 -3.01 -9.20 18.09
CA CYS A 150 -3.84 -9.05 19.28
C CYS A 150 -4.91 -10.14 19.28
N MET A 151 -4.97 -10.96 20.33
CA MET A 151 -5.92 -12.06 20.42
C MET A 151 -7.37 -11.57 20.57
N ALA A 152 -7.57 -10.40 21.18
CA ALA A 152 -8.90 -9.82 21.36
C ALA A 152 -9.48 -9.19 20.07
N THR A 153 -8.63 -8.53 19.26
CA THR A 153 -9.09 -7.75 18.09
C THR A 153 -8.67 -8.35 16.75
N GLY A 154 -7.75 -9.32 16.74
CA GLY A 154 -7.13 -9.85 15.53
C GLY A 154 -6.19 -8.89 14.84
N GLU A 155 -5.97 -7.69 15.40
CA GLU A 155 -5.17 -6.65 14.79
C GLU A 155 -3.68 -7.00 14.80
N LYS A 156 -2.99 -6.64 13.71
CA LYS A 156 -1.54 -6.81 13.61
C LYS A 156 -0.81 -5.71 14.34
N ILE A 157 0.14 -6.11 15.15
CA ILE A 157 0.94 -5.22 15.98
C ILE A 157 2.41 -5.35 15.57
N HIS A 158 3.03 -4.22 15.32
CA HIS A 158 4.46 -4.19 15.03
C HIS A 158 5.26 -4.59 16.27
N PRO A 159 6.38 -5.37 16.16
CA PRO A 159 7.17 -5.81 17.30
C PRO A 159 7.59 -4.69 18.26
N ARG A 160 7.89 -3.49 17.75
CA ARG A 160 8.23 -2.33 18.60
C ARG A 160 7.09 -1.87 19.51
N SER A 161 5.85 -2.02 19.05
CA SER A 161 4.67 -1.64 19.82
C SER A 161 4.20 -2.77 20.74
N ALA A 162 4.58 -4.01 20.43
CA ALA A 162 4.20 -5.19 21.23
C ALA A 162 4.75 -5.12 22.66
N GLY A 163 5.97 -4.61 22.84
CA GLY A 163 6.60 -4.51 24.17
C GLY A 163 5.83 -3.63 25.15
N GLN A 164 5.18 -2.56 24.68
CA GLN A 164 4.33 -1.71 25.53
C GLN A 164 3.00 -2.42 25.82
N LEU A 165 2.37 -2.99 24.82
CA LEU A 165 1.08 -3.67 24.98
C LEU A 165 1.18 -4.92 25.84
N LEU A 166 2.30 -5.65 25.79
CA LEU A 166 2.57 -6.77 26.70
C LEU A 166 2.70 -6.32 28.16
N LYS A 167 3.26 -5.14 28.40
CA LYS A 167 3.31 -4.56 29.75
C LYS A 167 1.93 -4.16 30.28
N GLU A 168 1.00 -3.87 29.38
CA GLU A 168 -0.40 -3.56 29.65
C GLU A 168 -1.28 -4.84 29.69
N ASN A 169 -0.66 -6.03 29.79
CA ASN A 169 -1.31 -7.34 29.83
C ASN A 169 -2.15 -7.68 28.58
N ALA A 170 -1.85 -7.09 27.43
CA ALA A 170 -2.50 -7.46 26.20
C ALA A 170 -2.09 -8.89 25.78
N ALA A 171 -3.07 -9.72 25.46
CA ALA A 171 -2.82 -11.07 24.93
C ALA A 171 -2.37 -10.93 23.46
N LEU A 172 -1.09 -11.20 23.21
CA LEU A 172 -0.48 -11.12 21.88
C LEU A 172 0.03 -12.49 21.46
N GLU A 173 -0.27 -12.86 20.22
CA GLU A 173 0.28 -14.04 19.55
C GLU A 173 1.38 -13.60 18.56
N GLY A 174 2.54 -14.25 18.64
CA GLY A 174 3.61 -14.09 17.66
C GLY A 174 3.26 -14.82 16.35
N VAL A 175 3.25 -14.11 15.23
CA VAL A 175 2.90 -14.66 13.93
C VAL A 175 4.01 -14.39 12.93
N GLN A 176 4.39 -15.40 12.16
CA GLN A 176 5.31 -15.25 11.04
C GLN A 176 4.56 -14.66 9.83
N LYS A 177 5.06 -13.55 9.33
CA LYS A 177 4.50 -12.85 8.17
C LYS A 177 5.43 -13.02 6.97
N LYS A 178 4.91 -13.58 5.88
CA LYS A 178 5.57 -13.57 4.58
C LYS A 178 5.18 -12.30 3.82
N CYS A 179 6.17 -11.58 3.36
CA CYS A 179 6.00 -10.38 2.54
C CYS A 179 6.49 -10.68 1.13
N TRP A 180 5.70 -10.33 0.14
CA TRP A 180 5.93 -10.55 -1.28
C TRP A 180 6.20 -9.23 -1.98
#